data_109d11db406d5f75e511f3cb7bfa22f8
#
_entry.id   109d11db406d5f75e511f3cb7bfa22f8
#
_cell.length_a   1.000
_cell.length_b   1.000
_cell.length_c   1.000
_cell.angle_alpha   90.00
_cell.angle_beta   90.00
_cell.angle_gamma   90.00
#
_symmetry.space_group_name_H-M   'P 1'
#
loop_
_entity.id
_entity.type
_entity.pdbx_description
1 polymer ?
#
loop_
_entity_poly.entity_id
_entity_poly.type
_entity_poly.pdbx_seq_one_letter_code
_entity_poly.pdbx_strand_id
1 'polypeptide(L)'
;MKKLNIHNLKAKEIKKLHTWLRALIQILYFLFLPSVYTAAFAGVKYIFTQIGAGEVIGLTSFVTVLIVLCAYTILFGRFFCGFACAFGSLGDGIHAFYIWCFKKRKKKPVLLSEKVAEKLSYLKYLVLTVIAVFCFAGIYGKAKGTSPWDVFSMLHAGNFHLQGYLPGVILLLLIIVGMCLEERFFCRNLCPMGAVFSLLPVLPFFALHRDRENCIKGCSGCTKKCPSGIGLPEDGSIKVEGDCFQCQKCIDTCPKKHIHTGIKGLKGNEFWFTILRAILLLVIMIWAGV
;
A
#
# COMPACT_ATOMS: atom_id res chain seq x y z
N MET A 1 32.30 16.72 -8.55
CA MET A 1 30.93 16.15 -8.43
C MET A 1 30.19 16.43 -9.72
N LYS A 2 30.03 15.44 -10.64
CA LYS A 2 29.21 15.59 -11.85
C LYS A 2 27.75 15.76 -11.41
N LYS A 3 27.13 16.92 -11.69
CA LYS A 3 25.70 17.13 -11.51
C LYS A 3 24.97 16.03 -12.28
N LEU A 4 24.24 15.18 -11.56
CA LEU A 4 23.43 14.11 -12.13
C LEU A 4 22.28 14.75 -12.89
N ASN A 5 22.48 14.98 -14.17
CA ASN A 5 21.47 15.59 -15.03
C ASN A 5 20.50 14.48 -15.47
N ILE A 6 19.40 14.31 -14.70
CA ILE A 6 18.40 13.25 -14.89
C ILE A 6 17.79 13.29 -16.31
N HIS A 7 17.83 14.42 -16.97
CA HIS A 7 17.35 14.57 -18.36
C HIS A 7 18.15 13.77 -19.41
N ASN A 8 19.42 13.43 -19.13
CA ASN A 8 20.30 12.73 -20.08
C ASN A 8 20.42 11.23 -19.81
N LEU A 9 19.70 10.68 -18.84
CA LEU A 9 19.74 9.25 -18.53
C LEU A 9 18.89 8.45 -19.53
N LYS A 10 19.41 7.30 -19.99
CA LYS A 10 18.65 6.35 -20.81
C LYS A 10 17.45 5.82 -20.00
N ALA A 11 16.33 5.51 -20.65
CA ALA A 11 15.10 5.04 -20.02
C ALA A 11 15.30 3.85 -19.04
N LYS A 12 16.28 2.98 -19.32
CA LYS A 12 16.67 1.85 -18.46
C LYS A 12 17.30 2.31 -17.14
N GLU A 13 18.08 3.36 -17.15
CA GLU A 13 18.74 3.92 -15.96
C GLU A 13 17.73 4.65 -15.08
N ILE A 14 16.81 5.42 -15.66
CA ILE A 14 15.70 6.07 -14.94
C ILE A 14 14.85 5.02 -14.22
N LYS A 15 14.47 3.94 -14.90
CA LYS A 15 13.74 2.83 -14.30
C LYS A 15 14.49 2.21 -13.12
N LYS A 16 15.80 1.99 -13.26
CA LYS A 16 16.65 1.46 -12.20
C LYS A 16 16.69 2.44 -11.00
N LEU A 17 16.83 3.73 -11.28
CA LEU A 17 16.84 4.77 -10.24
C LEU A 17 15.53 4.81 -9.46
N HIS A 18 14.36 4.79 -10.14
CA HIS A 18 13.04 4.73 -9.48
C HIS A 18 12.87 3.47 -8.63
N THR A 19 13.35 2.31 -9.12
CA THR A 19 13.28 1.06 -8.37
C THR A 19 14.12 1.13 -7.09
N TRP A 20 15.34 1.69 -7.17
CA TRP A 20 16.21 1.88 -6.01
C TRP A 20 15.66 2.89 -5.02
N LEU A 21 15.14 4.03 -5.52
CA LEU A 21 14.51 5.04 -4.67
C LEU A 21 13.34 4.44 -3.88
N ARG A 22 12.45 3.67 -4.56
CA ARG A 22 11.33 3.01 -3.90
C ARG A 22 11.81 2.03 -2.85
N ALA A 23 12.78 1.16 -3.17
CA ALA A 23 13.33 0.20 -2.23
C ALA A 23 13.97 0.91 -1.02
N LEU A 24 14.71 1.99 -1.23
CA LEU A 24 15.32 2.78 -0.15
C LEU A 24 14.24 3.37 0.78
N ILE A 25 13.22 4.01 0.22
CA ILE A 25 12.12 4.59 1.02
C ILE A 25 11.41 3.47 1.81
N GLN A 26 11.10 2.34 1.18
CA GLN A 26 10.44 1.20 1.83
C GLN A 26 11.28 0.64 2.98
N ILE A 27 12.60 0.49 2.80
CA ILE A 27 13.50 0.01 3.85
C ILE A 27 13.56 1.01 5.02
N LEU A 28 13.69 2.31 4.74
CA LEU A 28 13.70 3.33 5.78
C LEU A 28 12.41 3.31 6.62
N TYR A 29 11.24 3.30 5.96
CA TYR A 29 9.97 3.23 6.68
C TYR A 29 9.77 1.91 7.44
N PHE A 30 10.22 0.79 6.87
CA PHE A 30 10.15 -0.52 7.50
C PHE A 30 10.96 -0.57 8.80
N LEU A 31 12.14 0.08 8.81
CA LEU A 31 13.03 0.09 9.98
C LEU A 31 12.61 1.11 11.04
N PHE A 32 12.23 2.33 10.62
CA PHE A 32 12.00 3.43 11.54
C PHE A 32 10.53 3.61 11.96
N LEU A 33 9.57 3.25 11.10
CA LEU A 33 8.14 3.49 11.35
C LEU A 33 7.27 2.24 11.06
N PRO A 34 7.61 1.06 11.61
CA PRO A 34 6.84 -0.17 11.36
C PRO A 34 5.45 -0.13 12.00
N SER A 35 5.28 0.67 13.05
CA SER A 35 4.08 0.73 13.90
C SER A 35 2.95 1.59 13.33
N VAL A 36 3.21 2.43 12.30
CA VAL A 36 2.18 3.33 11.73
C VAL A 36 0.91 2.59 11.32
N TYR A 37 1.06 1.42 10.68
CA TYR A 37 -0.07 0.60 10.28
C TYR A 37 -0.90 0.13 11.48
N THR A 38 -0.24 -0.41 12.49
CA THR A 38 -0.90 -0.93 13.71
C THR A 38 -1.54 0.17 14.53
N ALA A 39 -0.92 1.35 14.61
CA ALA A 39 -1.46 2.54 15.25
C ALA A 39 -2.74 3.03 14.55
N ALA A 40 -2.71 3.19 13.23
CA ALA A 40 -3.88 3.59 12.46
C ALA A 40 -5.02 2.56 12.57
N PHE A 41 -4.69 1.28 12.51
CA PHE A 41 -5.67 0.21 12.67
C PHE A 41 -6.25 0.14 14.09
N ALA A 42 -5.45 0.44 15.12
CA ALA A 42 -5.94 0.59 16.50
C ALA A 42 -6.95 1.75 16.60
N GLY A 43 -6.74 2.84 15.87
CA GLY A 43 -7.71 3.94 15.78
C GLY A 43 -9.06 3.49 15.22
N VAL A 44 -9.07 2.69 14.15
CA VAL A 44 -10.31 2.12 13.59
C VAL A 44 -11.02 1.24 14.62
N LYS A 45 -10.28 0.33 15.27
CA LYS A 45 -10.84 -0.55 16.30
C LYS A 45 -11.43 0.24 17.46
N TYR A 46 -10.70 1.24 17.93
CA TYR A 46 -11.13 2.11 19.03
C TYR A 46 -12.45 2.82 18.70
N ILE A 47 -12.56 3.42 17.51
CA ILE A 47 -13.78 4.12 17.10
C ILE A 47 -15.00 3.18 17.14
N PHE A 48 -14.89 1.98 16.53
CA PHE A 48 -16.01 1.03 16.54
C PHE A 48 -16.34 0.49 17.93
N THR A 49 -15.35 0.33 18.79
CA THR A 49 -15.57 -0.10 20.20
C THR A 49 -16.30 0.98 21.00
N GLN A 50 -15.91 2.24 20.87
CA GLN A 50 -16.57 3.36 21.54
C GLN A 50 -18.01 3.55 21.07
N ILE A 51 -18.25 3.45 19.74
CA ILE A 51 -19.62 3.51 19.20
C ILE A 51 -20.48 2.37 19.78
N GLY A 52 -19.92 1.15 19.85
CA GLY A 52 -20.64 -0.01 20.39
C GLY A 52 -20.94 0.10 21.91
N ALA A 53 -20.07 0.76 22.66
CA ALA A 53 -20.24 1.05 24.07
C ALA A 53 -21.15 2.26 24.34
N GLY A 54 -21.50 3.04 23.31
CA GLY A 54 -22.24 4.30 23.49
C GLY A 54 -21.41 5.41 24.13
N GLU A 55 -20.08 5.30 24.08
CA GLU A 55 -19.17 6.26 24.69
C GLU A 55 -18.69 7.31 23.67
N VAL A 56 -18.22 8.45 24.19
CA VAL A 56 -17.70 9.55 23.37
C VAL A 56 -16.34 9.16 22.77
N ILE A 57 -16.17 9.40 21.48
CA ILE A 57 -14.90 9.16 20.79
C ILE A 57 -13.91 10.25 21.17
N GLY A 58 -12.91 9.90 21.99
CA GLY A 58 -11.82 10.80 22.37
C GLY A 58 -10.74 10.88 21.30
N LEU A 59 -10.07 12.03 21.19
CA LEU A 59 -8.89 12.22 20.35
C LEU A 59 -7.67 11.55 20.99
N THR A 60 -7.54 10.25 20.81
CA THR A 60 -6.35 9.50 21.22
C THR A 60 -5.26 9.58 20.13
N SER A 61 -4.00 9.29 20.48
CA SER A 61 -2.91 9.23 19.49
C SER A 61 -3.25 8.32 18.30
N PHE A 62 -3.91 7.19 18.53
CA PHE A 62 -4.33 6.26 17.48
C PHE A 62 -5.37 6.86 16.53
N VAL A 63 -6.34 7.61 17.07
CA VAL A 63 -7.35 8.32 16.26
C VAL A 63 -6.70 9.45 15.47
N THR A 64 -5.77 10.18 16.08
CA THR A 64 -5.01 11.24 15.40
C THR A 64 -4.21 10.67 14.22
N VAL A 65 -3.48 9.58 14.40
CA VAL A 65 -2.75 8.90 13.32
C VAL A 65 -3.68 8.46 12.21
N LEU A 66 -4.84 7.89 12.55
CA LEU A 66 -5.85 7.49 11.56
C LEU A 66 -6.37 8.67 10.76
N ILE A 67 -6.78 9.77 11.42
CA ILE A 67 -7.29 10.98 10.75
C ILE A 67 -6.24 11.55 9.81
N VAL A 68 -5.01 11.67 10.28
CA VAL A 68 -3.89 12.20 9.50
C VAL A 68 -3.60 11.33 8.27
N LEU A 69 -3.59 10.00 8.41
CA LEU A 69 -3.43 9.09 7.27
C LEU A 69 -4.60 9.13 6.29
N CYS A 70 -5.83 9.29 6.79
CA CYS A 70 -7.00 9.48 5.93
C CYS A 70 -6.91 10.80 5.14
N ALA A 71 -6.58 11.90 5.80
CA ALA A 71 -6.37 13.19 5.14
C ALA A 71 -5.22 13.13 4.11
N TYR A 72 -4.11 12.50 4.47
CA TYR A 72 -2.99 12.26 3.56
C TYR A 72 -3.41 11.42 2.34
N THR A 73 -4.24 10.39 2.56
CA THR A 73 -4.74 9.52 1.48
C THR A 73 -5.68 10.27 0.54
N ILE A 74 -6.52 11.17 1.05
CA ILE A 74 -7.38 12.01 0.23
C ILE A 74 -6.54 12.92 -0.69
N LEU A 75 -5.45 13.49 -0.17
CA LEU A 75 -4.59 14.40 -0.92
C LEU A 75 -3.68 13.67 -1.92
N PHE A 76 -3.00 12.62 -1.48
CA PHE A 76 -1.91 11.97 -2.22
C PHE A 76 -2.24 10.55 -2.70
N GLY A 77 -3.48 10.09 -2.51
CA GLY A 77 -3.84 8.70 -2.74
C GLY A 77 -3.17 7.76 -1.74
N ARG A 78 -3.25 6.47 -1.98
CA ARG A 78 -2.70 5.42 -1.10
C ARG A 78 -1.16 5.32 -1.16
N PHE A 79 -0.47 6.46 -1.20
CA PHE A 79 1.00 6.52 -1.24
C PHE A 79 1.61 5.82 -0.01
N PHE A 80 1.01 5.99 1.17
CA PHE A 80 1.40 5.25 2.38
C PHE A 80 1.48 3.75 2.12
N CYS A 81 0.44 3.15 1.53
CA CYS A 81 0.43 1.72 1.20
C CYS A 81 1.51 1.35 0.16
N GLY A 82 1.83 2.29 -0.74
CA GLY A 82 2.81 2.08 -1.80
C GLY A 82 4.25 2.07 -1.33
N PHE A 83 4.57 2.90 -0.34
CA PHE A 83 5.95 3.22 0.02
C PHE A 83 6.27 3.05 1.51
N ALA A 84 5.34 3.34 2.40
CA ALA A 84 5.63 3.47 3.83
C ALA A 84 5.09 2.30 4.68
N CYS A 85 4.07 1.58 4.22
CA CYS A 85 3.49 0.48 4.97
C CYS A 85 4.45 -0.71 5.06
N ALA A 86 4.75 -1.15 6.29
CA ALA A 86 5.64 -2.29 6.54
C ALA A 86 5.14 -3.59 5.89
N PHE A 87 3.82 -3.88 5.96
CA PHE A 87 3.24 -5.02 5.26
C PHE A 87 3.31 -4.91 3.74
N GLY A 88 3.16 -3.70 3.19
CA GLY A 88 3.32 -3.45 1.77
C GLY A 88 4.75 -3.72 1.30
N SER A 89 5.72 -3.24 2.06
CA SER A 89 7.15 -3.44 1.80
C SER A 89 7.56 -4.90 1.93
N LEU A 90 7.06 -5.59 2.98
CA LEU A 90 7.26 -7.02 3.16
C LEU A 90 6.71 -7.81 1.96
N GLY A 91 5.49 -7.51 1.51
CA GLY A 91 4.87 -8.17 0.37
C GLY A 91 5.64 -7.96 -0.93
N ASP A 92 6.10 -6.73 -1.21
CA ASP A 92 6.96 -6.44 -2.36
C ASP A 92 8.28 -7.25 -2.30
N GLY A 93 8.90 -7.34 -1.11
CA GLY A 93 10.14 -8.08 -0.89
C GLY A 93 9.97 -9.60 -1.08
N ILE A 94 8.95 -10.19 -0.46
CA ILE A 94 8.64 -11.62 -0.56
C ILE A 94 8.34 -12.01 -2.02
N HIS A 95 7.49 -11.24 -2.70
CA HIS A 95 7.17 -11.51 -4.10
C HIS A 95 8.40 -11.39 -5.01
N ALA A 96 9.21 -10.35 -4.83
CA ALA A 96 10.43 -10.15 -5.60
C ALA A 96 11.41 -11.31 -5.38
N PHE A 97 11.58 -11.78 -4.13
CA PHE A 97 12.43 -12.92 -3.80
C PHE A 97 11.91 -14.22 -4.43
N TYR A 98 10.59 -14.47 -4.34
CA TYR A 98 9.94 -15.62 -4.97
C TYR A 98 10.20 -15.66 -6.49
N ILE A 99 9.93 -14.55 -7.19
CA ILE A 99 10.18 -14.44 -8.63
C ILE A 99 11.66 -14.65 -8.97
N TRP A 100 12.55 -14.08 -8.16
CA TRP A 100 14.01 -14.26 -8.35
C TRP A 100 14.43 -15.73 -8.22
N CYS A 101 13.92 -16.45 -7.22
CA CYS A 101 14.19 -17.87 -7.03
C CYS A 101 13.77 -18.71 -8.23
N PHE A 102 12.56 -18.48 -8.76
CA PHE A 102 12.06 -19.20 -9.93
C PHE A 102 12.85 -18.85 -11.19
N LYS A 103 13.20 -17.58 -11.37
CA LYS A 103 14.03 -17.14 -12.49
C LYS A 103 15.42 -17.78 -12.44
N LYS A 104 16.04 -17.88 -11.27
CA LYS A 104 17.34 -18.56 -11.10
C LYS A 104 17.25 -20.05 -11.45
N ARG A 105 16.13 -20.69 -11.13
CA ARG A 105 15.86 -22.10 -11.47
C ARG A 105 15.33 -22.31 -12.90
N LYS A 106 15.23 -21.26 -13.71
CA LYS A 106 14.67 -21.28 -15.08
C LYS A 106 13.24 -21.87 -15.15
N LYS A 107 12.48 -21.80 -14.05
CA LYS A 107 11.09 -22.27 -13.97
C LYS A 107 10.12 -21.10 -14.03
N LYS A 108 8.90 -21.34 -14.53
CA LYS A 108 7.82 -20.34 -14.48
C LYS A 108 7.25 -20.27 -13.06
N PRO A 109 7.12 -19.06 -12.47
CA PRO A 109 6.47 -18.93 -11.16
C PRO A 109 4.97 -19.24 -11.29
N VAL A 110 4.40 -19.80 -10.24
CA VAL A 110 2.95 -19.95 -10.11
C VAL A 110 2.42 -18.61 -9.63
N LEU A 111 1.50 -18.01 -10.38
CA LEU A 111 0.87 -16.74 -10.03
C LEU A 111 -0.65 -16.90 -10.00
N LEU A 112 -1.30 -16.09 -9.18
CA LEU A 112 -2.75 -16.04 -9.09
C LEU A 112 -3.34 -15.52 -10.41
N SER A 113 -4.44 -16.12 -10.87
CA SER A 113 -5.11 -15.64 -12.09
C SER A 113 -5.80 -14.30 -11.81
N GLU A 114 -5.80 -13.39 -12.79
CA GLU A 114 -6.39 -12.04 -12.66
C GLU A 114 -7.87 -12.10 -12.23
N LYS A 115 -8.65 -13.05 -12.77
CA LYS A 115 -10.07 -13.22 -12.42
C LYS A 115 -10.28 -13.62 -10.96
N VAL A 116 -9.38 -14.46 -10.40
CA VAL A 116 -9.46 -14.87 -9.00
C VAL A 116 -9.01 -13.72 -8.10
N ALA A 117 -7.94 -13.03 -8.47
CA ALA A 117 -7.43 -11.88 -7.75
C ALA A 117 -8.45 -10.72 -7.66
N GLU A 118 -9.21 -10.48 -8.74
CA GLU A 118 -10.28 -9.49 -8.76
C GLU A 118 -11.40 -9.84 -7.78
N LYS A 119 -11.86 -11.10 -7.77
CA LYS A 119 -12.88 -11.56 -6.82
C LYS A 119 -12.37 -11.50 -5.36
N LEU A 120 -11.13 -11.89 -5.12
CA LEU A 120 -10.53 -11.84 -3.80
C LEU A 120 -10.36 -10.41 -3.27
N SER A 121 -10.24 -9.41 -4.15
CA SER A 121 -10.08 -8.01 -3.73
C SER A 121 -11.25 -7.46 -2.90
N TYR A 122 -12.44 -8.06 -3.03
CA TYR A 122 -13.60 -7.71 -2.20
C TYR A 122 -13.52 -8.27 -0.78
N LEU A 123 -12.67 -9.27 -0.53
CA LEU A 123 -12.51 -9.90 0.78
C LEU A 123 -12.03 -8.90 1.85
N LYS A 124 -11.27 -7.87 1.46
CA LYS A 124 -10.84 -6.79 2.38
C LYS A 124 -12.00 -6.08 3.06
N TYR A 125 -13.13 -5.89 2.35
CA TYR A 125 -14.33 -5.26 2.91
C TYR A 125 -15.04 -6.19 3.88
N LEU A 126 -15.09 -7.49 3.56
CA LEU A 126 -15.62 -8.50 4.47
C LEU A 126 -14.80 -8.55 5.77
N VAL A 127 -13.47 -8.57 5.65
CA VAL A 127 -12.56 -8.55 6.82
C VAL A 127 -12.79 -7.30 7.66
N LEU A 128 -12.89 -6.12 7.03
CA LEU A 128 -13.18 -4.86 7.74
C LEU A 128 -14.53 -4.94 8.46
N THR A 129 -15.57 -5.42 7.79
CA THR A 129 -16.92 -5.55 8.38
C THR A 129 -16.93 -6.50 9.57
N VAL A 130 -16.29 -7.66 9.47
CA VAL A 130 -16.19 -8.63 10.57
C VAL A 130 -15.47 -8.01 11.77
N ILE A 131 -14.35 -7.31 11.55
CA ILE A 131 -13.60 -6.64 12.60
C ILE A 131 -14.44 -5.52 13.23
N ALA A 132 -15.13 -4.72 12.42
CA ALA A 132 -15.99 -3.65 12.91
C ALA A 132 -17.13 -4.20 13.79
N VAL A 133 -17.79 -5.27 13.38
CA VAL A 133 -18.84 -5.94 14.14
C VAL A 133 -18.29 -6.51 15.46
N PHE A 134 -17.11 -7.13 15.46
CA PHE A 134 -16.49 -7.67 16.67
C PHE A 134 -16.08 -6.56 17.64
N CYS A 135 -15.59 -5.43 17.15
CA CYS A 135 -15.29 -4.27 17.97
C CYS A 135 -16.57 -3.66 18.54
N PHE A 136 -17.60 -3.47 17.72
CA PHE A 136 -18.90 -2.93 18.12
C PHE A 136 -19.58 -3.81 19.20
N ALA A 137 -19.50 -5.13 19.06
CA ALA A 137 -20.03 -6.08 20.04
C ALA A 137 -19.15 -6.26 21.30
N GLY A 138 -17.99 -5.58 21.40
CA GLY A 138 -17.07 -5.72 22.53
C GLY A 138 -16.35 -7.07 22.61
N ILE A 139 -16.46 -7.91 21.56
CA ILE A 139 -15.93 -9.29 21.56
C ILE A 139 -14.48 -9.33 21.05
N TYR A 140 -14.01 -8.27 20.38
CA TYR A 140 -12.68 -8.25 19.76
C TYR A 140 -11.54 -8.56 20.75
N GLY A 141 -11.66 -8.11 22.00
CA GLY A 141 -10.68 -8.41 23.07
C GLY A 141 -10.56 -9.90 23.42
N LYS A 142 -11.60 -10.71 23.17
CA LYS A 142 -11.60 -12.17 23.39
C LYS A 142 -10.89 -12.92 22.26
N ALA A 143 -10.72 -12.29 21.09
CA ALA A 143 -10.00 -12.84 19.93
C ALA A 143 -8.49 -12.57 19.97
N LYS A 144 -7.92 -12.31 21.15
CA LYS A 144 -6.45 -12.15 21.31
C LYS A 144 -5.73 -13.36 20.71
N GLY A 145 -4.64 -13.08 19.97
CA GLY A 145 -3.82 -14.14 19.37
C GLY A 145 -4.24 -14.57 17.96
N THR A 146 -5.39 -14.09 17.44
CA THR A 146 -5.81 -14.40 16.06
C THR A 146 -5.31 -13.36 15.04
N SER A 147 -4.75 -12.25 15.50
CA SER A 147 -4.34 -11.12 14.66
C SER A 147 -2.96 -11.35 14.03
N PRO A 148 -2.84 -11.53 12.69
CA PRO A 148 -1.56 -11.72 12.04
C PRO A 148 -0.67 -10.48 12.07
N TRP A 149 -1.26 -9.28 12.16
CA TRP A 149 -0.50 -8.03 12.28
C TRP A 149 0.07 -7.81 13.68
N ASP A 150 -0.57 -8.30 14.74
CA ASP A 150 0.00 -8.27 16.08
C ASP A 150 1.22 -9.21 16.15
N VAL A 151 1.11 -10.43 15.57
CA VAL A 151 2.24 -11.35 15.44
C VAL A 151 3.39 -10.72 14.64
N PHE A 152 3.09 -10.07 13.53
CA PHE A 152 4.10 -9.38 12.73
C PHE A 152 4.79 -8.29 13.55
N SER A 153 4.03 -7.46 14.28
CA SER A 153 4.59 -6.39 15.12
C SER A 153 5.47 -6.94 16.24
N MET A 154 5.06 -8.05 16.88
CA MET A 154 5.86 -8.73 17.91
C MET A 154 7.19 -9.23 17.32
N LEU A 155 7.15 -9.92 16.18
CA LEU A 155 8.36 -10.41 15.49
C LEU A 155 9.28 -9.26 15.08
N HIS A 156 8.72 -8.18 14.56
CA HIS A 156 9.50 -6.99 14.18
C HIS A 156 10.18 -6.33 15.38
N ALA A 157 9.52 -6.31 16.54
CA ALA A 157 10.07 -5.81 17.79
C ALA A 157 11.05 -6.77 18.46
N GLY A 158 11.38 -7.92 17.84
CA GLY A 158 12.27 -8.93 18.40
C GLY A 158 11.63 -9.78 19.51
N ASN A 159 10.34 -9.71 19.69
CA ASN A 159 9.62 -10.52 20.67
C ASN A 159 9.14 -11.83 20.03
N PHE A 160 9.80 -12.95 20.40
CA PHE A 160 9.48 -14.28 19.90
C PHE A 160 8.57 -15.09 20.83
N HIS A 161 8.07 -14.48 21.92
CA HIS A 161 7.11 -15.11 22.83
C HIS A 161 5.73 -15.14 22.18
N LEU A 162 5.49 -16.11 21.30
CA LEU A 162 4.24 -16.27 20.54
C LEU A 162 3.24 -17.23 21.22
N GLN A 163 3.42 -17.49 22.52
CA GLN A 163 2.50 -18.34 23.30
C GLN A 163 1.10 -17.73 23.28
N GLY A 164 0.09 -18.49 22.82
CA GLY A 164 -1.27 -17.99 22.64
C GLY A 164 -1.56 -17.27 21.32
N TYR A 165 -0.55 -17.06 20.44
CA TYR A 165 -0.72 -16.42 19.13
C TYR A 165 -0.67 -17.40 17.95
N LEU A 166 -0.81 -18.72 18.23
CA LEU A 166 -0.73 -19.75 17.19
C LEU A 166 -1.66 -19.51 16.00
N PRO A 167 -2.95 -19.15 16.18
CA PRO A 167 -3.83 -18.84 15.04
C PRO A 167 -3.34 -17.65 14.21
N GLY A 168 -2.83 -16.60 14.87
CA GLY A 168 -2.25 -15.43 14.20
C GLY A 168 -1.00 -15.77 13.38
N VAL A 169 -0.14 -16.68 13.91
CA VAL A 169 1.04 -17.19 13.19
C VAL A 169 0.63 -17.95 11.95
N ILE A 170 -0.35 -18.86 12.05
CA ILE A 170 -0.87 -19.61 10.90
C ILE A 170 -1.42 -18.68 9.84
N LEU A 171 -2.22 -17.67 10.24
CA LEU A 171 -2.75 -16.67 9.32
C LEU A 171 -1.64 -15.85 8.67
N LEU A 172 -0.61 -15.45 9.42
CA LEU A 172 0.53 -14.73 8.87
C LEU A 172 1.28 -15.57 7.83
N LEU A 173 1.50 -16.86 8.10
CA LEU A 173 2.12 -17.78 7.14
C LEU A 173 1.29 -17.96 5.87
N LEU A 174 -0.03 -18.06 5.99
CA LEU A 174 -0.94 -18.11 4.82
C LEU A 174 -0.87 -16.81 4.01
N ILE A 175 -0.80 -15.65 4.68
CA ILE A 175 -0.60 -14.35 4.01
C ILE A 175 0.74 -14.32 3.27
N ILE A 176 1.82 -14.83 3.85
CA ILE A 176 3.14 -14.91 3.20
C ILE A 176 3.08 -15.79 1.96
N VAL A 177 2.40 -16.94 2.01
CA VAL A 177 2.17 -17.78 0.83
C VAL A 177 1.39 -17.02 -0.23
N GLY A 178 0.32 -16.30 0.15
CA GLY A 178 -0.42 -15.43 -0.76
C GLY A 178 0.46 -14.34 -1.41
N MET A 179 1.38 -13.73 -0.64
CA MET A 179 2.34 -12.74 -1.14
C MET A 179 3.33 -13.34 -2.16
N CYS A 180 3.63 -14.64 -2.09
CA CYS A 180 4.40 -15.31 -3.14
C CYS A 180 3.60 -15.39 -4.45
N LEU A 181 2.32 -15.72 -4.38
CA LEU A 181 1.46 -15.95 -5.54
C LEU A 181 0.99 -14.66 -6.22
N GLU A 182 0.83 -13.58 -5.46
CA GLU A 182 0.36 -12.28 -5.95
C GLU A 182 1.12 -11.14 -5.29
N GLU A 183 1.58 -10.21 -6.10
CA GLU A 183 2.21 -8.99 -5.61
C GLU A 183 1.20 -8.16 -4.80
N ARG A 184 1.58 -7.80 -3.54
CA ARG A 184 0.71 -7.05 -2.61
C ARG A 184 -0.58 -7.77 -2.23
N PHE A 185 -0.57 -9.10 -2.21
CA PHE A 185 -1.73 -9.94 -1.86
C PHE A 185 -2.47 -9.44 -0.62
N PHE A 186 -1.76 -9.20 0.49
CA PHE A 186 -2.39 -8.70 1.72
C PHE A 186 -3.07 -7.34 1.51
N CYS A 187 -2.35 -6.38 0.91
CA CYS A 187 -2.85 -5.02 0.74
C CYS A 187 -4.06 -4.92 -0.20
N ARG A 188 -4.11 -5.81 -1.19
CA ARG A 188 -5.19 -5.87 -2.17
C ARG A 188 -6.42 -6.60 -1.66
N ASN A 189 -6.21 -7.75 -0.97
CA ASN A 189 -7.28 -8.71 -0.74
C ASN A 189 -7.74 -8.78 0.73
N LEU A 190 -6.88 -8.54 1.71
CA LEU A 190 -7.16 -8.83 3.12
C LEU A 190 -7.05 -7.61 4.05
N CYS A 191 -6.39 -6.54 3.62
CA CYS A 191 -6.05 -5.43 4.50
C CYS A 191 -7.28 -4.59 4.87
N PRO A 192 -7.72 -4.54 6.15
CA PRO A 192 -8.86 -3.72 6.58
C PRO A 192 -8.58 -2.22 6.40
N MET A 193 -7.35 -1.75 6.65
CA MET A 193 -6.96 -0.37 6.36
C MET A 193 -6.97 -0.08 4.86
N GLY A 194 -6.63 -1.09 4.04
CA GLY A 194 -6.77 -1.01 2.59
C GLY A 194 -8.21 -0.83 2.15
N ALA A 195 -9.18 -1.45 2.84
CA ALA A 195 -10.60 -1.22 2.59
C ALA A 195 -11.01 0.21 2.98
N VAL A 196 -10.60 0.71 4.15
CA VAL A 196 -10.88 2.09 4.58
C VAL A 196 -10.36 3.09 3.55
N PHE A 197 -9.08 2.97 3.17
CA PHE A 197 -8.46 3.93 2.23
C PHE A 197 -9.03 3.85 0.82
N SER A 198 -9.53 2.69 0.38
CA SER A 198 -10.15 2.58 -0.96
C SER A 198 -11.53 3.22 -1.05
N LEU A 199 -12.21 3.42 0.09
CA LEU A 199 -13.50 4.12 0.17
C LEU A 199 -13.35 5.65 0.21
N LEU A 200 -12.14 6.15 0.51
CA LEU A 200 -11.90 7.59 0.57
C LEU A 200 -11.84 8.21 -0.84
N PRO A 201 -12.42 9.39 -1.03
CA PRO A 201 -12.25 10.13 -2.26
C PRO A 201 -10.79 10.57 -2.40
N VAL A 202 -10.18 10.33 -3.54
CA VAL A 202 -8.80 10.77 -3.83
C VAL A 202 -8.84 11.98 -4.75
N LEU A 203 -8.13 13.05 -4.36
CA LEU A 203 -8.05 14.26 -5.18
C LEU A 203 -7.18 14.01 -6.43
N PRO A 204 -7.58 14.50 -7.60
CA PRO A 204 -6.90 14.21 -8.86
C PRO A 204 -5.53 14.87 -8.98
N PHE A 205 -5.24 15.91 -8.16
CA PHE A 205 -4.03 16.73 -8.27
C PHE A 205 -2.73 15.93 -8.17
N PHE A 206 -2.71 14.87 -7.37
CA PHE A 206 -1.52 14.03 -7.16
C PHE A 206 -1.75 12.58 -7.60
N ALA A 207 -2.86 12.30 -8.27
CA ALA A 207 -3.14 10.99 -8.80
C ALA A 207 -2.35 10.70 -10.07
N LEU A 208 -2.19 9.42 -10.38
CA LEU A 208 -1.56 8.96 -11.62
C LEU A 208 -2.59 8.98 -12.75
N HIS A 209 -2.29 9.70 -13.82
CA HIS A 209 -3.11 9.79 -15.03
C HIS A 209 -2.37 9.22 -16.23
N ARG A 210 -3.14 8.79 -17.23
CA ARG A 210 -2.64 8.26 -18.49
C ARG A 210 -3.14 9.11 -19.66
N ASP A 211 -2.21 9.66 -20.43
CA ASP A 211 -2.51 10.28 -21.73
C ASP A 211 -2.86 9.16 -22.74
N ARG A 212 -4.17 8.96 -22.94
CA ARG A 212 -4.68 7.88 -23.81
C ARG A 212 -4.65 8.26 -25.27
N GLU A 213 -4.76 9.52 -25.60
CA GLU A 213 -4.77 10.00 -27.00
C GLU A 213 -3.46 9.66 -27.70
N ASN A 214 -2.33 9.83 -26.99
CA ASN A 214 -1.00 9.54 -27.50
C ASN A 214 -0.51 8.13 -27.18
N CYS A 215 -1.35 7.28 -26.59
CA CYS A 215 -0.99 5.91 -26.22
C CYS A 215 -0.93 4.99 -27.44
N ILE A 216 -0.06 3.98 -27.38
CA ILE A 216 0.01 2.95 -28.40
C ILE A 216 -1.31 2.17 -28.43
N LYS A 217 -1.98 2.09 -29.59
CA LYS A 217 -3.23 1.36 -29.77
C LYS A 217 -3.07 -0.11 -29.32
N GLY A 218 -4.02 -0.60 -28.50
CA GLY A 218 -4.00 -1.97 -27.99
C GLY A 218 -3.01 -2.24 -26.84
N CYS A 219 -2.23 -1.25 -26.41
CA CYS A 219 -1.29 -1.43 -25.30
C CYS A 219 -2.01 -1.50 -23.94
N SER A 220 -1.75 -2.57 -23.19
CA SER A 220 -2.25 -2.79 -21.81
C SER A 220 -1.12 -2.99 -20.79
N GLY A 221 0.12 -2.57 -21.10
CA GLY A 221 1.29 -2.81 -20.25
C GLY A 221 1.16 -2.25 -18.83
N CYS A 222 0.62 -1.04 -18.68
CA CYS A 222 0.42 -0.40 -17.38
C CYS A 222 -0.61 -1.14 -16.51
N THR A 223 -1.72 -1.62 -17.09
CA THR A 223 -2.76 -2.39 -16.40
C THR A 223 -2.23 -3.77 -15.99
N LYS A 224 -1.56 -4.49 -16.90
CA LYS A 224 -0.97 -5.81 -16.61
C LYS A 224 0.13 -5.79 -15.54
N LYS A 225 0.80 -4.66 -15.36
CA LYS A 225 1.84 -4.48 -14.33
C LYS A 225 1.33 -3.82 -13.05
N CYS A 226 0.04 -3.50 -13.01
CA CYS A 226 -0.57 -2.89 -11.83
C CYS A 226 -0.84 -3.93 -10.75
N PRO A 227 -0.27 -3.79 -9.53
CA PRO A 227 -0.55 -4.73 -8.44
C PRO A 227 -2.01 -4.69 -7.96
N SER A 228 -2.71 -3.57 -8.19
CA SER A 228 -4.15 -3.46 -7.91
C SER A 228 -5.03 -3.99 -9.02
N GLY A 229 -4.49 -4.22 -10.22
CA GLY A 229 -5.27 -4.65 -11.39
C GLY A 229 -6.22 -3.59 -11.94
N ILE A 230 -6.04 -2.31 -11.57
CA ILE A 230 -6.91 -1.21 -11.99
C ILE A 230 -6.45 -0.58 -13.31
N GLY A 231 -7.41 0.04 -14.03
CA GLY A 231 -7.12 0.97 -15.10
C GLY A 231 -6.74 2.35 -14.56
N LEU A 232 -5.75 3.01 -15.15
CA LEU A 232 -5.43 4.38 -14.79
C LEU A 232 -6.47 5.34 -15.38
N PRO A 233 -6.88 6.39 -14.63
CA PRO A 233 -7.74 7.43 -15.15
C PRO A 233 -7.08 8.15 -16.33
N GLU A 234 -7.91 8.67 -17.23
CA GLU A 234 -7.46 9.44 -18.38
C GLU A 234 -7.09 10.87 -17.99
N ASP A 235 -6.25 11.53 -18.79
CA ASP A 235 -5.90 12.94 -18.60
C ASP A 235 -7.16 13.79 -18.58
N GLY A 236 -7.30 14.60 -17.52
CA GLY A 236 -8.48 15.45 -17.30
C GLY A 236 -9.63 14.76 -16.57
N SER A 237 -9.56 13.49 -16.25
CA SER A 237 -10.55 12.82 -15.42
C SER A 237 -10.45 13.26 -13.96
N ILE A 238 -11.59 13.64 -13.38
CA ILE A 238 -11.69 13.93 -11.94
C ILE A 238 -11.82 12.65 -11.12
N LYS A 239 -12.30 11.56 -11.73
CA LYS A 239 -12.46 10.27 -11.06
C LYS A 239 -11.11 9.57 -10.95
N VAL A 240 -10.70 9.31 -9.74
CA VAL A 240 -9.49 8.55 -9.40
C VAL A 240 -9.89 7.26 -8.69
N GLU A 241 -9.30 6.16 -9.13
CA GLU A 241 -9.52 4.85 -8.48
C GLU A 241 -8.88 4.82 -7.09
N GLY A 242 -9.70 4.68 -6.05
CA GLY A 242 -9.26 4.59 -4.66
C GLY A 242 -8.33 3.40 -4.38
N ASP A 243 -8.34 2.38 -5.23
CA ASP A 243 -7.47 1.20 -5.11
C ASP A 243 -6.05 1.40 -5.67
N CYS A 244 -5.71 2.58 -6.21
CA CYS A 244 -4.36 2.88 -6.66
C CYS A 244 -3.39 3.01 -5.50
N PHE A 245 -2.39 2.12 -5.40
CA PHE A 245 -1.32 2.18 -4.37
C PHE A 245 -0.30 3.30 -4.61
N GLN A 246 -0.41 4.09 -5.66
CA GLN A 246 0.57 5.12 -6.04
C GLN A 246 2.02 4.59 -6.16
N CYS A 247 2.18 3.28 -6.41
CA CYS A 247 3.49 2.60 -6.44
C CYS A 247 4.34 2.89 -7.68
N GLN A 248 3.80 3.61 -8.68
CA GLN A 248 4.49 4.10 -9.89
C GLN A 248 5.06 3.01 -10.82
N LYS A 249 4.74 1.73 -10.61
CA LYS A 249 5.20 0.63 -11.51
C LYS A 249 4.71 0.79 -12.95
N CYS A 250 3.55 1.40 -13.13
CA CYS A 250 2.98 1.73 -14.44
C CYS A 250 3.82 2.75 -15.20
N ILE A 251 4.38 3.77 -14.52
CA ILE A 251 5.27 4.78 -15.11
C ILE A 251 6.52 4.10 -15.69
N ASP A 252 7.15 3.23 -14.89
CA ASP A 252 8.35 2.50 -15.29
C ASP A 252 8.11 1.49 -16.42
N THR A 253 6.86 1.12 -16.64
CA THR A 253 6.46 0.14 -17.67
C THR A 253 6.10 0.82 -18.99
N CYS A 254 5.70 2.10 -18.96
CA CYS A 254 5.25 2.82 -20.14
C CYS A 254 6.43 3.19 -21.08
N PRO A 255 6.53 2.61 -22.30
CA PRO A 255 7.65 2.89 -23.20
C PRO A 255 7.63 4.32 -23.74
N LYS A 256 6.45 4.93 -23.82
CA LYS A 256 6.24 6.28 -24.36
C LYS A 256 6.17 7.37 -23.27
N LYS A 257 6.27 6.99 -21.98
CA LYS A 257 6.21 7.92 -20.84
C LYS A 257 4.91 8.76 -20.79
N HIS A 258 3.79 8.19 -21.21
CA HIS A 258 2.47 8.84 -21.19
C HIS A 258 1.72 8.66 -19.88
N ILE A 259 2.42 8.31 -18.80
CA ILE A 259 1.85 8.23 -17.44
C ILE A 259 2.60 9.23 -16.57
N HIS A 260 1.86 10.09 -15.91
CA HIS A 260 2.39 11.15 -15.06
C HIS A 260 1.48 11.36 -13.83
N THR A 261 2.02 12.00 -12.81
CA THR A 261 1.25 12.49 -11.66
C THR A 261 0.73 13.88 -11.95
N GLY A 262 -0.48 14.16 -11.54
CA GLY A 262 -1.10 15.49 -11.67
C GLY A 262 -2.04 15.64 -12.85
N ILE A 263 -2.64 16.83 -12.95
CA ILE A 263 -3.62 17.19 -13.98
C ILE A 263 -2.90 17.66 -15.25
N LYS A 264 -3.65 17.68 -16.37
CA LYS A 264 -3.19 18.21 -17.65
C LYS A 264 -2.66 19.64 -17.46
N GLY A 265 -1.38 19.85 -17.74
CA GLY A 265 -0.70 21.14 -17.54
C GLY A 265 0.18 21.26 -16.29
N LEU A 266 0.00 20.40 -15.26
CA LEU A 266 0.82 20.37 -14.05
C LEU A 266 1.64 19.09 -13.98
N LYS A 267 2.47 18.85 -15.02
CA LYS A 267 3.33 17.66 -15.07
C LYS A 267 4.59 17.89 -14.23
N GLY A 268 4.70 17.16 -13.11
CA GLY A 268 5.88 17.21 -12.26
C GLY A 268 6.90 16.11 -12.57
N ASN A 269 8.11 16.29 -12.04
CA ASN A 269 9.11 15.21 -12.05
C ASN A 269 8.77 14.19 -10.96
N GLU A 270 8.40 12.96 -11.36
CA GLU A 270 7.96 11.89 -10.47
C GLU A 270 8.97 11.54 -9.38
N PHE A 271 10.26 11.66 -9.69
CA PHE A 271 11.33 11.39 -8.74
C PHE A 271 11.26 12.35 -7.54
N TRP A 272 11.19 13.66 -7.81
CA TRP A 272 11.11 14.67 -6.77
C TRP A 272 9.77 14.66 -6.03
N PHE A 273 8.67 14.42 -6.75
CA PHE A 273 7.35 14.24 -6.13
C PHE A 273 7.31 13.07 -5.15
N THR A 274 7.99 11.98 -5.47
CA THR A 274 8.07 10.81 -4.58
C THR A 274 8.84 11.13 -3.31
N ILE A 275 9.98 11.82 -3.44
CA ILE A 275 10.79 12.25 -2.29
C ILE A 275 10.00 13.22 -1.41
N LEU A 276 9.38 14.23 -2.02
CA LEU A 276 8.59 15.23 -1.29
C LEU A 276 7.44 14.57 -0.50
N ARG A 277 6.68 13.68 -1.14
CA ARG A 277 5.59 12.94 -0.48
C ARG A 277 6.10 12.06 0.65
N ALA A 278 7.22 11.39 0.45
CA ALA A 278 7.83 10.56 1.49
C ALA A 278 8.27 11.43 2.69
N ILE A 279 9.01 12.52 2.47
CA ILE A 279 9.44 13.42 3.54
C ILE A 279 8.25 14.02 4.28
N LEU A 280 7.23 14.49 3.54
CA LEU A 280 6.02 15.06 4.14
C LEU A 280 5.31 14.04 5.03
N LEU A 281 5.15 12.80 4.56
CA LEU A 281 4.56 11.73 5.35
C LEU A 281 5.37 11.45 6.61
N LEU A 282 6.70 11.39 6.51
CA LEU A 282 7.59 11.18 7.64
C LEU A 282 7.40 12.26 8.71
N VAL A 283 7.47 13.54 8.30
CA VAL A 283 7.30 14.68 9.22
C VAL A 283 5.93 14.65 9.91
N ILE A 284 4.87 14.36 9.15
CA ILE A 284 3.52 14.29 9.70
C ILE A 284 3.38 13.11 10.69
N MET A 285 3.98 11.95 10.41
CA MET A 285 3.93 10.80 11.34
C MET A 285 4.69 11.07 12.63
N ILE A 286 5.89 11.66 12.55
CA ILE A 286 6.65 12.09 13.74
C ILE A 286 5.83 13.10 14.56
N TRP A 287 5.19 14.06 13.89
CA TRP A 287 4.32 15.03 14.57
C TRP A 287 3.11 14.36 15.25
N ALA A 288 2.54 13.33 14.63
CA ALA A 288 1.42 12.55 15.18
C ALA A 288 1.83 11.61 16.32
N GLY A 289 3.12 11.53 16.66
CA GLY A 289 3.64 10.77 17.80
C GLY A 289 3.84 9.27 17.53
N VAL A 290 4.20 8.92 16.28
CA VAL A 290 4.53 7.53 15.88
C VAL A 290 6.02 7.40 15.64
#